data_b857318232a5613c84c58963204955ba
#
_entry.id   b857318232a5613c84c58963204955ba
#
_cell.length_a   1.000
_cell.length_b   1.000
_cell.length_c   1.000
_cell.angle_alpha   90.00
_cell.angle_beta   90.00
_cell.angle_gamma   90.00
#
_symmetry.space_group_name_H-M   'P 1'
#
loop_
_entity.id
_entity.type
_entity.pdbx_description
1 polymer ?
#
loop_
_entity_poly.entity_id
_entity_poly.type
_entity_poly.pdbx_seq_one_letter_code
_entity_poly.pdbx_strand_id
1 'polypeptide(L)'
;MKIGICCIVKQENLYLREWVKYYYDMGVDKIVLYDNNDVNGEYPQQVIGDYIANGFVDYKNARGLYRHQVNAYNECYTEYRHYFDWIGFLDIDEYWYLSPHLTFDDFFSEERFPNAVGLFLNWLCYGDDNKLHYEPLPIQERFKIPSQPIHSVPNAVKKCFVRCSDEFNVIMNDANGYDAVFLVDKDFKTYTEDGDILRNEEKWTYQYSYIKHYRTLTIEEFLYRRFGRGGYADYGSPYRADCIMKIFWEQNEWTEEKQNIVDKFFEQFEMKDDVPDTCIYF
;
A
#
# COMPACT_ATOMS: atom_id res chain seq x y z
N MET A 1 5.66 -20.14 -10.86
CA MET A 1 6.20 -18.80 -10.55
C MET A 1 6.09 -18.56 -9.05
N LYS A 2 7.10 -17.98 -8.43
CA LYS A 2 7.10 -17.64 -6.99
C LYS A 2 6.90 -16.15 -6.78
N ILE A 3 5.88 -15.78 -6.04
CA ILE A 3 5.51 -14.39 -5.79
C ILE A 3 5.68 -14.07 -4.31
N GLY A 4 6.46 -13.02 -4.02
CA GLY A 4 6.59 -12.43 -2.69
C GLY A 4 5.84 -11.11 -2.57
N ILE A 5 5.39 -10.79 -1.36
CA ILE A 5 4.89 -9.45 -1.02
C ILE A 5 5.79 -8.89 0.09
N CYS A 6 6.28 -7.68 -0.08
CA CYS A 6 6.97 -6.93 0.95
C CYS A 6 6.05 -5.84 1.50
N CYS A 7 5.93 -5.75 2.81
CA CYS A 7 5.18 -4.69 3.49
C CYS A 7 5.91 -4.20 4.74
N ILE A 8 5.62 -2.96 5.13
CA ILE A 8 6.05 -2.39 6.39
C ILE A 8 4.83 -1.95 7.18
N VAL A 9 4.79 -2.25 8.47
CA VAL A 9 3.59 -2.06 9.31
C VAL A 9 3.89 -1.19 10.52
N LYS A 10 2.95 -0.28 10.83
CA LYS A 10 2.95 0.53 12.04
C LYS A 10 1.52 0.73 12.53
N GLN A 11 1.18 0.14 13.69
CA GLN A 11 -0.16 0.21 14.30
C GLN A 11 -1.29 -0.24 13.34
N GLU A 12 -1.11 -1.42 12.74
CA GLU A 12 -2.04 -1.99 11.76
C GLU A 12 -2.68 -3.31 12.21
N ASN A 13 -2.52 -3.70 13.48
CA ASN A 13 -3.02 -4.99 13.97
C ASN A 13 -4.52 -5.20 13.71
N LEU A 14 -5.29 -4.11 13.67
CA LEU A 14 -6.74 -4.15 13.40
C LEU A 14 -7.07 -4.77 12.03
N TYR A 15 -6.21 -4.53 11.02
CA TYR A 15 -6.44 -4.96 9.63
C TYR A 15 -5.48 -6.06 9.18
N LEU A 16 -4.36 -6.21 9.87
CA LEU A 16 -3.24 -7.02 9.42
C LEU A 16 -3.60 -8.48 9.17
N ARG A 17 -4.44 -9.09 10.04
CA ARG A 17 -4.80 -10.50 9.90
C ARG A 17 -5.62 -10.78 8.65
N GLU A 18 -6.60 -9.92 8.34
CA GLU A 18 -7.42 -10.09 7.13
C GLU A 18 -6.59 -9.87 5.85
N TRP A 19 -5.66 -8.90 5.89
CA TRP A 19 -4.75 -8.63 4.77
C TRP A 19 -3.80 -9.80 4.51
N VAL A 20 -3.16 -10.36 5.55
CA VAL A 20 -2.30 -11.53 5.43
C VAL A 20 -3.09 -12.75 4.91
N LYS A 21 -4.31 -12.97 5.44
CA LYS A 21 -5.19 -14.04 4.98
C LYS A 21 -5.55 -13.89 3.50
N TYR A 22 -5.82 -12.68 3.03
CA TYR A 22 -6.13 -12.40 1.64
C TYR A 22 -5.03 -12.89 0.70
N TYR A 23 -3.78 -12.55 0.99
CA TYR A 23 -2.64 -12.99 0.16
C TYR A 23 -2.32 -14.47 0.30
N TYR A 24 -2.58 -15.05 1.48
CA TYR A 24 -2.50 -16.49 1.67
C TYR A 24 -3.50 -17.24 0.79
N ASP A 25 -4.74 -16.79 0.78
CA ASP A 25 -5.82 -17.39 -0.03
C ASP A 25 -5.62 -17.13 -1.54
N MET A 26 -4.98 -16.04 -1.91
CA MET A 26 -4.63 -15.71 -3.29
C MET A 26 -3.53 -16.63 -3.85
N GLY A 27 -2.78 -17.30 -2.99
CA GLY A 27 -1.70 -18.21 -3.39
C GLY A 27 -0.34 -17.54 -3.57
N VAL A 28 -0.13 -16.37 -2.96
CA VAL A 28 1.20 -15.75 -2.81
C VAL A 28 2.09 -16.70 -1.99
N ASP A 29 3.36 -16.84 -2.37
CA ASP A 29 4.25 -17.82 -1.71
C ASP A 29 4.67 -17.37 -0.32
N LYS A 30 4.88 -16.07 -0.11
CA LYS A 30 5.33 -15.53 1.18
C LYS A 30 5.13 -14.02 1.28
N ILE A 31 4.91 -13.56 2.51
CA ILE A 31 4.97 -12.15 2.89
C ILE A 31 6.23 -11.90 3.71
N VAL A 32 7.03 -10.88 3.32
CA VAL A 32 8.13 -10.33 4.12
C VAL A 32 7.60 -9.09 4.81
N LEU A 33 7.42 -9.16 6.13
CA LEU A 33 6.78 -8.13 6.93
C LEU A 33 7.79 -7.44 7.84
N TYR A 34 7.98 -6.14 7.64
CA TYR A 34 8.80 -5.28 8.51
C TYR A 34 7.93 -4.62 9.58
N ASP A 35 8.15 -5.00 10.82
CA ASP A 35 7.48 -4.39 11.99
C ASP A 35 8.18 -3.08 12.37
N ASN A 36 7.64 -1.95 11.93
CA ASN A 36 8.14 -0.61 12.23
C ASN A 36 7.33 0.08 13.35
N ASN A 37 6.67 -0.70 14.20
CA ASN A 37 5.99 -0.16 15.36
C ASN A 37 6.99 0.54 16.30
N ASP A 38 6.50 1.44 17.14
CA ASP A 38 7.27 1.98 18.25
C ASP A 38 7.71 0.84 19.19
N VAL A 39 8.79 1.05 19.95
CA VAL A 39 9.38 0.00 20.80
C VAL A 39 8.35 -0.63 21.74
N ASN A 40 7.41 0.18 22.27
CA ASN A 40 6.32 -0.26 23.13
C ASN A 40 4.94 -0.28 22.43
N GLY A 41 4.92 -0.23 21.10
CA GLY A 41 3.69 -0.24 20.30
C GLY A 41 3.09 -1.64 20.12
N GLU A 42 2.19 -1.77 19.17
CA GLU A 42 1.56 -3.05 18.83
C GLU A 42 2.58 -4.13 18.45
N TYR A 43 2.19 -5.38 18.61
CA TYR A 43 2.98 -6.55 18.23
C TYR A 43 2.21 -7.34 17.15
N PRO A 44 2.64 -7.32 15.89
CA PRO A 44 2.03 -8.08 14.80
C PRO A 44 1.87 -9.57 15.10
N GLN A 45 2.81 -10.16 15.84
CA GLN A 45 2.79 -11.57 16.24
C GLN A 45 1.54 -11.96 17.03
N GLN A 46 0.88 -11.02 17.70
CA GLN A 46 -0.35 -11.29 18.45
C GLN A 46 -1.54 -11.62 17.54
N VAL A 47 -1.52 -11.12 16.29
CA VAL A 47 -2.62 -11.29 15.35
C VAL A 47 -2.32 -12.21 14.17
N ILE A 48 -1.03 -12.42 13.83
CA ILE A 48 -0.59 -13.25 12.71
C ILE A 48 0.47 -14.30 13.09
N GLY A 49 0.59 -14.63 14.39
CA GLY A 49 1.60 -15.56 14.89
C GLY A 49 1.54 -16.96 14.25
N ASP A 50 0.37 -17.43 13.87
CA ASP A 50 0.16 -18.68 13.15
C ASP A 50 0.74 -18.65 11.72
N TYR A 51 0.64 -17.52 11.00
CA TYR A 51 1.25 -17.34 9.68
C TYR A 51 2.77 -17.15 9.76
N ILE A 52 3.28 -16.62 10.85
CA ILE A 52 4.73 -16.58 11.12
C ILE A 52 5.24 -18.00 11.43
N ALA A 53 4.53 -18.74 12.29
CA ALA A 53 4.94 -20.08 12.70
C ALA A 53 4.92 -21.10 11.54
N ASN A 54 3.99 -20.97 10.59
CA ASN A 54 3.92 -21.84 9.41
C ASN A 54 4.85 -21.41 8.27
N GLY A 55 5.57 -20.27 8.41
CA GLY A 55 6.56 -19.76 7.46
C GLY A 55 5.98 -18.99 6.27
N PHE A 56 4.68 -18.71 6.26
CA PHE A 56 4.07 -17.85 5.23
C PHE A 56 4.45 -16.38 5.41
N VAL A 57 4.54 -15.91 6.66
CA VAL A 57 5.06 -14.57 6.98
C VAL A 57 6.47 -14.68 7.51
N ASP A 58 7.42 -14.02 6.85
CA ASP A 58 8.77 -13.80 7.37
C ASP A 58 8.83 -12.44 8.07
N TYR A 59 8.94 -12.49 9.39
CA TYR A 59 8.89 -11.31 10.25
C TYR A 59 10.28 -10.68 10.39
N LYS A 60 10.38 -9.40 10.09
CA LYS A 60 11.58 -8.56 10.24
C LYS A 60 11.34 -7.48 11.29
N ASN A 61 12.25 -7.39 12.24
CA ASN A 61 12.17 -6.37 13.30
C ASN A 61 12.80 -5.05 12.82
N ALA A 62 11.97 -4.04 12.62
CA ALA A 62 12.35 -2.67 12.29
C ALA A 62 11.80 -1.65 13.32
N ARG A 63 11.48 -2.11 14.55
CA ARG A 63 10.81 -1.32 15.59
C ARG A 63 11.64 -0.11 15.99
N GLY A 64 10.97 1.04 16.08
CA GLY A 64 11.57 2.31 16.47
C GLY A 64 12.49 2.95 15.43
N LEU A 65 12.63 2.36 14.24
CA LEU A 65 13.42 2.94 13.17
C LEU A 65 12.64 4.05 12.47
N TYR A 66 13.30 5.18 12.25
CA TYR A 66 12.70 6.35 11.61
C TYR A 66 12.82 6.26 10.08
N ARG A 67 11.74 6.56 9.36
CA ARG A 67 11.71 6.58 7.87
C ARG A 67 12.29 5.33 7.22
N HIS A 68 11.95 4.16 7.74
CA HIS A 68 12.62 2.92 7.35
C HIS A 68 12.04 2.26 6.09
N GLN A 69 10.94 2.75 5.52
CA GLN A 69 10.21 2.06 4.43
C GLN A 69 11.07 1.81 3.20
N VAL A 70 11.80 2.82 2.71
CA VAL A 70 12.69 2.67 1.54
C VAL A 70 13.81 1.66 1.84
N ASN A 71 14.39 1.71 3.05
CA ASN A 71 15.42 0.76 3.47
C ASN A 71 14.85 -0.66 3.54
N ALA A 72 13.68 -0.84 4.15
CA ALA A 72 13.00 -2.15 4.24
C ALA A 72 12.76 -2.75 2.85
N TYR A 73 12.34 -1.95 1.88
CA TYR A 73 12.10 -2.42 0.52
C TYR A 73 13.41 -2.83 -0.18
N ASN A 74 14.48 -2.06 -0.04
CA ASN A 74 15.80 -2.40 -0.58
C ASN A 74 16.42 -3.65 0.09
N GLU A 75 16.28 -3.76 1.41
CA GLU A 75 16.69 -4.94 2.16
C GLU A 75 15.91 -6.17 1.71
N CYS A 76 14.60 -6.07 1.59
CA CYS A 76 13.73 -7.15 1.10
C CYS A 76 14.16 -7.62 -0.30
N TYR A 77 14.30 -6.69 -1.26
CA TYR A 77 14.74 -7.06 -2.61
C TYR A 77 16.10 -7.77 -2.57
N THR A 78 17.07 -7.22 -1.87
CA THR A 78 18.44 -7.77 -1.80
C THR A 78 18.46 -9.17 -1.19
N GLU A 79 17.68 -9.40 -0.12
CA GLU A 79 17.68 -10.66 0.60
C GLU A 79 16.88 -11.76 -0.15
N TYR A 80 15.75 -11.38 -0.80
CA TYR A 80 14.81 -12.35 -1.35
C TYR A 80 14.82 -12.49 -2.87
N ARG A 81 15.60 -11.72 -3.62
CA ARG A 81 15.65 -11.78 -5.10
C ARG A 81 16.05 -13.15 -5.67
N HIS A 82 16.69 -14.02 -4.87
CA HIS A 82 17.03 -15.39 -5.26
C HIS A 82 15.93 -16.41 -4.87
N TYR A 83 14.92 -15.96 -4.14
CA TYR A 83 13.85 -16.82 -3.66
C TYR A 83 12.57 -16.67 -4.46
N PHE A 84 12.24 -15.43 -4.87
CA PHE A 84 11.06 -15.11 -5.65
C PHE A 84 11.39 -14.85 -7.12
N ASP A 85 10.38 -15.00 -7.99
CA ASP A 85 10.44 -14.52 -9.37
C ASP A 85 10.01 -13.04 -9.44
N TRP A 86 9.03 -12.64 -8.58
CA TRP A 86 8.56 -11.26 -8.45
C TRP A 86 8.28 -10.90 -7.00
N ILE A 87 8.52 -9.64 -6.66
CA ILE A 87 8.17 -9.06 -5.35
C ILE A 87 7.27 -7.84 -5.57
N GLY A 88 6.08 -7.85 -4.95
CA GLY A 88 5.20 -6.70 -4.85
C GLY A 88 5.46 -5.92 -3.56
N PHE A 89 5.46 -4.58 -3.63
CA PHE A 89 5.63 -3.69 -2.48
C PHE A 89 4.30 -3.01 -2.17
N LEU A 90 3.62 -3.46 -1.11
CA LEU A 90 2.24 -3.13 -0.84
C LEU A 90 2.04 -2.70 0.62
N ASP A 91 1.11 -1.76 0.82
CA ASP A 91 0.67 -1.32 2.14
C ASP A 91 -0.52 -2.18 2.65
N ILE A 92 -0.82 -2.11 3.96
CA ILE A 92 -1.85 -2.97 4.58
C ILE A 92 -3.29 -2.61 4.15
N ASP A 93 -3.50 -1.45 3.59
CA ASP A 93 -4.79 -1.02 3.03
C ASP A 93 -4.89 -1.24 1.50
N GLU A 94 -3.96 -2.02 0.93
CA GLU A 94 -3.87 -2.33 -0.48
C GLU A 94 -4.07 -3.82 -0.73
N TYR A 95 -5.00 -4.14 -1.63
CA TYR A 95 -5.36 -5.51 -1.98
C TYR A 95 -5.17 -5.70 -3.49
N TRP A 96 -4.18 -6.49 -3.87
CA TRP A 96 -3.92 -6.79 -5.27
C TRP A 96 -5.05 -7.61 -5.86
N TYR A 97 -5.72 -7.09 -6.86
CA TYR A 97 -6.66 -7.82 -7.68
C TYR A 97 -5.96 -8.39 -8.91
N LEU A 98 -6.12 -9.68 -9.12
CA LEU A 98 -5.79 -10.36 -10.36
C LEU A 98 -7.08 -10.99 -10.91
N SER A 99 -7.33 -10.82 -12.21
CA SER A 99 -8.47 -11.44 -12.88
C SER A 99 -8.51 -12.95 -12.59
N PRO A 100 -9.65 -13.52 -12.18
CA PRO A 100 -9.75 -14.95 -11.84
C PRO A 100 -9.52 -15.89 -13.03
N HIS A 101 -9.42 -15.34 -14.24
CA HIS A 101 -9.09 -16.10 -15.45
C HIS A 101 -7.59 -16.19 -15.74
N LEU A 102 -6.75 -15.54 -14.91
CA LEU A 102 -5.29 -15.51 -15.07
C LEU A 102 -4.63 -16.16 -13.85
N THR A 103 -3.66 -17.00 -14.12
CA THR A 103 -2.68 -17.43 -13.12
C THR A 103 -1.55 -16.40 -13.01
N PHE A 104 -0.70 -16.51 -12.00
CA PHE A 104 0.50 -15.67 -11.90
C PHE A 104 1.42 -15.87 -13.12
N ASP A 105 1.57 -17.11 -13.59
CA ASP A 105 2.38 -17.43 -14.78
C ASP A 105 1.82 -16.78 -16.07
N ASP A 106 0.48 -16.77 -16.22
CA ASP A 106 -0.16 -16.08 -17.35
C ASP A 106 0.02 -14.57 -17.26
N PHE A 107 -0.12 -14.00 -16.06
CA PHE A 107 -0.06 -12.55 -15.87
C PHE A 107 1.35 -12.00 -16.04
N PHE A 108 2.36 -12.60 -15.43
CA PHE A 108 3.76 -12.17 -15.52
C PHE A 108 4.54 -12.81 -16.67
N SER A 109 3.86 -13.30 -17.70
CA SER A 109 4.51 -13.99 -18.82
C SER A 109 5.39 -13.05 -19.64
N GLU A 110 6.48 -13.61 -20.21
CA GLU A 110 7.34 -12.91 -21.19
C GLU A 110 6.59 -12.52 -22.46
N GLU A 111 5.57 -13.29 -22.85
CA GLU A 111 4.72 -12.94 -24.00
C GLU A 111 3.97 -11.63 -23.75
N ARG A 112 3.50 -11.42 -22.51
CA ARG A 112 2.75 -10.23 -22.13
C ARG A 112 3.66 -9.04 -21.83
N PHE A 113 4.77 -9.28 -21.14
CA PHE A 113 5.69 -8.23 -20.69
C PHE A 113 7.14 -8.59 -21.03
N PRO A 114 7.54 -8.50 -22.33
CA PRO A 114 8.88 -8.90 -22.76
C PRO A 114 9.99 -8.11 -22.07
N ASN A 115 10.96 -8.81 -21.49
CA ASN A 115 12.11 -8.21 -20.78
C ASN A 115 11.68 -7.28 -19.62
N ALA A 116 10.55 -7.56 -18.95
CA ALA A 116 10.08 -6.76 -17.86
C ALA A 116 11.01 -6.86 -16.64
N VAL A 117 11.36 -5.71 -16.06
CA VAL A 117 12.01 -5.60 -14.75
C VAL A 117 11.06 -5.10 -13.69
N GLY A 118 10.00 -4.41 -14.08
CA GLY A 118 8.98 -3.89 -13.20
C GLY A 118 7.63 -3.77 -13.88
N LEU A 119 6.61 -4.00 -13.11
CA LEU A 119 5.23 -3.84 -13.49
C LEU A 119 4.54 -2.93 -12.49
N PHE A 120 3.88 -1.89 -12.97
CA PHE A 120 3.16 -0.93 -12.16
C PHE A 120 1.66 -1.14 -12.29
N LEU A 121 1.00 -1.34 -11.16
CA LEU A 121 -0.44 -1.50 -11.06
C LEU A 121 -1.08 -0.24 -10.48
N ASN A 122 -2.05 0.31 -11.18
CA ASN A 122 -2.78 1.48 -10.73
C ASN A 122 -3.64 1.19 -9.50
N TRP A 123 -3.82 2.19 -8.66
CA TRP A 123 -4.83 2.15 -7.62
C TRP A 123 -6.24 2.25 -8.21
N LEU A 124 -7.15 1.51 -7.62
CA LEU A 124 -8.57 1.76 -7.64
C LEU A 124 -8.97 2.08 -6.20
N CYS A 125 -9.13 3.36 -5.90
CA CYS A 125 -9.49 3.79 -4.56
C CYS A 125 -10.96 3.50 -4.25
N TYR A 126 -11.23 3.10 -3.02
CA TYR A 126 -12.57 2.88 -2.49
C TYR A 126 -12.91 3.96 -1.48
N GLY A 127 -14.12 4.48 -1.54
CA GLY A 127 -14.65 5.45 -0.59
C GLY A 127 -15.16 4.80 0.70
N ASP A 128 -15.78 5.62 1.53
CA ASP A 128 -16.31 5.21 2.84
C ASP A 128 -17.69 4.53 2.77
N ASP A 129 -18.29 4.39 1.59
CA ASP A 129 -19.66 3.87 1.38
C ASP A 129 -20.69 4.52 2.33
N ASN A 130 -20.47 5.79 2.71
CA ASN A 130 -21.24 6.56 3.68
C ASN A 130 -21.28 5.96 5.10
N LYS A 131 -20.32 5.14 5.46
CA LYS A 131 -20.15 4.60 6.81
C LYS A 131 -19.38 5.59 7.68
N LEU A 132 -19.85 5.79 8.91
CA LEU A 132 -19.27 6.73 9.86
C LEU A 132 -18.28 6.06 10.83
N HIS A 133 -18.61 4.85 11.26
CA HIS A 133 -17.94 4.14 12.34
C HIS A 133 -17.36 2.80 11.88
N TYR A 134 -16.33 2.35 12.60
CA TYR A 134 -15.77 1.03 12.41
C TYR A 134 -16.82 -0.07 12.64
N GLU A 135 -16.83 -1.06 11.76
CA GLU A 135 -17.58 -2.30 11.91
C GLU A 135 -16.60 -3.49 11.89
N PRO A 136 -16.75 -4.51 12.76
CA PRO A 136 -15.83 -5.65 12.83
C PRO A 136 -16.08 -6.67 11.71
N LEU A 137 -16.05 -6.19 10.47
CA LEU A 137 -16.15 -6.95 9.23
C LEU A 137 -14.92 -6.68 8.36
N PRO A 138 -14.54 -7.61 7.48
CA PRO A 138 -13.44 -7.40 6.55
C PRO A 138 -13.62 -6.14 5.70
N ILE A 139 -12.51 -5.45 5.43
CA ILE A 139 -12.51 -4.19 4.66
C ILE A 139 -13.27 -4.36 3.34
N GLN A 140 -12.99 -5.43 2.58
CA GLN A 140 -13.63 -5.68 1.29
C GLN A 140 -15.13 -6.02 1.36
N GLU A 141 -15.64 -6.37 2.54
CA GLU A 141 -17.07 -6.56 2.78
C GLU A 141 -17.77 -5.25 3.15
N ARG A 142 -17.03 -4.34 3.80
CA ARG A 142 -17.55 -3.04 4.23
C ARG A 142 -17.59 -2.01 3.11
N PHE A 143 -16.55 -1.97 2.27
CA PHE A 143 -16.37 -0.94 1.24
C PHE A 143 -16.37 -1.58 -0.14
N LYS A 144 -17.42 -1.29 -0.93
CA LYS A 144 -17.69 -1.94 -2.23
C LYS A 144 -17.72 -0.98 -3.40
N ILE A 145 -17.86 0.32 -3.12
CA ILE A 145 -18.06 1.33 -4.15
C ILE A 145 -16.73 2.05 -4.40
N PRO A 146 -16.14 1.91 -5.61
CA PRO A 146 -14.98 2.70 -5.96
C PRO A 146 -15.28 4.19 -5.93
N SER A 147 -14.34 4.99 -5.43
CA SER A 147 -14.43 6.45 -5.44
C SER A 147 -14.56 6.98 -6.86
N GLN A 148 -15.36 8.01 -7.05
CA GLN A 148 -15.60 8.61 -8.35
C GLN A 148 -14.94 9.99 -8.47
N PRO A 149 -14.47 10.37 -9.65
CA PRO A 149 -14.40 9.56 -10.88
C PRO A 149 -13.30 8.48 -10.81
N ILE A 150 -13.49 7.34 -11.48
CA ILE A 150 -12.53 6.22 -11.50
C ILE A 150 -11.15 6.67 -12.00
N HIS A 151 -11.10 7.55 -12.99
CA HIS A 151 -9.86 8.14 -13.49
C HIS A 151 -9.52 9.46 -12.78
N SER A 152 -9.56 9.45 -11.46
CA SER A 152 -9.15 10.59 -10.62
C SER A 152 -7.64 10.59 -10.36
N VAL A 153 -7.11 11.75 -9.95
CA VAL A 153 -5.69 11.90 -9.57
C VAL A 153 -5.25 10.86 -8.53
N PRO A 154 -6.03 10.56 -7.46
CA PRO A 154 -5.67 9.50 -6.53
C PRO A 154 -5.46 8.13 -7.17
N ASN A 155 -6.21 7.81 -8.22
CA ASN A 155 -6.11 6.53 -8.93
C ASN A 155 -4.96 6.50 -9.96
N ALA A 156 -4.33 7.62 -10.27
CA ALA A 156 -3.12 7.67 -11.08
C ALA A 156 -1.88 7.12 -10.37
N VAL A 157 -1.95 7.00 -9.04
CA VAL A 157 -0.90 6.40 -8.22
C VAL A 157 -0.79 4.90 -8.50
N LYS A 158 0.42 4.38 -8.44
CA LYS A 158 0.74 3.00 -8.82
C LYS A 158 1.52 2.30 -7.72
N LYS A 159 1.37 0.99 -7.65
CA LYS A 159 2.25 0.13 -6.86
C LYS A 159 3.06 -0.76 -7.78
N CYS A 160 4.25 -1.10 -7.34
CA CYS A 160 5.23 -1.77 -8.17
C CYS A 160 5.38 -3.23 -7.76
N PHE A 161 5.42 -4.08 -8.78
CA PHE A 161 5.98 -5.42 -8.72
C PHE A 161 7.31 -5.41 -9.45
N VAL A 162 8.34 -5.94 -8.80
CA VAL A 162 9.70 -5.98 -9.34
C VAL A 162 10.08 -7.42 -9.63
N ARG A 163 10.60 -7.66 -10.83
CA ARG A 163 11.18 -8.95 -11.21
C ARG A 163 12.49 -9.17 -10.44
N CYS A 164 12.65 -10.35 -9.93
CA CYS A 164 13.85 -10.77 -9.23
C CYS A 164 14.86 -11.39 -10.21
N SER A 165 16.08 -10.88 -10.23
CA SER A 165 17.15 -11.37 -11.10
C SER A 165 18.52 -10.95 -10.60
N ASP A 166 19.56 -11.69 -11.01
CA ASP A 166 20.96 -11.28 -10.87
C ASP A 166 21.47 -10.45 -12.04
N GLU A 167 20.70 -10.37 -13.11
CA GLU A 167 21.09 -9.64 -14.33
C GLU A 167 20.96 -8.12 -14.16
N PHE A 168 20.21 -7.66 -13.12
CA PHE A 168 20.02 -6.25 -12.86
C PHE A 168 19.86 -5.99 -11.33
N ASN A 169 20.15 -4.76 -10.94
CA ASN A 169 19.88 -4.29 -9.58
C ASN A 169 18.68 -3.34 -9.60
N VAL A 170 17.86 -3.46 -8.55
CA VAL A 170 16.75 -2.54 -8.30
C VAL A 170 17.06 -1.76 -7.03
N ILE A 171 16.89 -0.45 -7.10
CA ILE A 171 16.99 0.44 -5.95
C ILE A 171 15.66 1.17 -5.82
N MET A 172 15.02 1.01 -4.67
CA MET A 172 13.81 1.74 -4.34
C MET A 172 14.20 3.11 -3.78
N ASN A 173 13.77 4.19 -4.40
CA ASN A 173 14.06 5.55 -3.94
C ASN A 173 12.85 6.20 -3.25
N ASP A 174 11.66 5.68 -3.51
CA ASP A 174 10.40 6.21 -3.02
C ASP A 174 9.65 5.13 -2.23
N ALA A 175 9.07 5.53 -1.11
CA ALA A 175 8.28 4.66 -0.25
C ALA A 175 7.06 4.03 -0.95
N ASN A 176 6.56 4.64 -2.01
CA ASN A 176 5.45 4.12 -2.79
C ASN A 176 5.89 3.25 -3.98
N GLY A 177 7.20 3.11 -4.21
CA GLY A 177 7.73 2.37 -5.35
C GLY A 177 7.65 3.12 -6.69
N TYR A 178 7.29 4.40 -6.67
CA TYR A 178 7.22 5.24 -7.88
C TYR A 178 8.55 5.40 -8.59
N ASP A 179 9.60 5.58 -7.78
CA ASP A 179 10.95 5.81 -8.23
C ASP A 179 11.82 4.57 -7.99
N ALA A 180 11.30 3.39 -8.28
CA ALA A 180 12.17 2.25 -8.42
C ALA A 180 13.15 2.55 -9.55
N VAL A 181 14.38 2.90 -9.20
CA VAL A 181 15.45 3.10 -10.17
C VAL A 181 15.98 1.73 -10.52
N PHE A 182 15.63 1.30 -11.72
CA PHE A 182 16.17 0.09 -12.30
C PHE A 182 17.53 0.42 -12.92
N LEU A 183 18.59 0.02 -12.27
CA LEU A 183 19.94 0.04 -12.85
C LEU A 183 20.06 -1.12 -13.83
N VAL A 184 19.46 -0.95 -15.00
CA VAL A 184 19.34 -2.00 -16.01
C VAL A 184 19.91 -1.58 -17.34
N ASP A 185 20.30 -2.56 -18.13
CA ASP A 185 20.64 -2.37 -19.53
C ASP A 185 19.41 -1.87 -20.31
N LYS A 186 19.64 -1.19 -21.42
CA LYS A 186 18.63 -0.61 -22.32
C LYS A 186 17.59 -1.60 -22.87
N ASP A 187 17.87 -2.90 -22.78
CA ASP A 187 16.98 -3.94 -23.28
C ASP A 187 15.89 -4.33 -22.26
N PHE A 188 16.00 -3.91 -21.02
CA PHE A 188 14.99 -4.14 -19.98
C PHE A 188 13.95 -3.02 -19.91
N LYS A 189 12.72 -3.36 -19.55
CA LYS A 189 11.58 -2.44 -19.62
C LYS A 189 10.73 -2.49 -18.37
N THR A 190 10.04 -1.38 -18.13
CA THR A 190 9.02 -1.25 -17.11
C THR A 190 7.66 -1.10 -17.78
N TYR A 191 6.66 -1.79 -17.30
CA TYR A 191 5.33 -1.84 -17.89
C TYR A 191 4.26 -1.35 -16.93
N THR A 192 3.13 -0.93 -17.49
CA THR A 192 1.84 -0.87 -16.84
C THR A 192 1.03 -2.13 -17.16
N GLU A 193 -0.11 -2.35 -16.48
CA GLU A 193 -0.96 -3.53 -16.71
C GLU A 193 -1.43 -3.71 -18.16
N ASP A 194 -1.51 -2.61 -18.92
CA ASP A 194 -1.92 -2.58 -20.33
C ASP A 194 -0.80 -2.90 -21.31
N GLY A 195 0.41 -3.15 -20.82
CA GLY A 195 1.59 -3.40 -21.64
C GLY A 195 2.25 -2.15 -22.20
N ASP A 196 1.74 -0.96 -21.90
CA ASP A 196 2.39 0.30 -22.26
C ASP A 196 3.56 0.60 -21.34
N ILE A 197 4.69 1.00 -21.90
CA ILE A 197 5.81 1.54 -21.15
C ILE A 197 5.35 2.83 -20.47
N LEU A 198 5.66 3.03 -19.21
CA LEU A 198 5.32 4.12 -18.26
C LEU A 198 5.19 5.57 -18.79
N ARG A 199 4.93 5.79 -20.06
CA ARG A 199 4.96 7.12 -20.68
C ARG A 199 3.60 7.71 -21.03
N ASN A 200 2.50 6.98 -20.86
CA ASN A 200 1.16 7.50 -21.16
C ASN A 200 0.27 7.48 -19.91
N GLU A 201 0.23 8.60 -19.22
CA GLU A 201 -0.58 8.82 -18.01
C GLU A 201 -2.10 8.78 -18.24
N GLU A 202 -2.55 8.66 -19.50
CA GLU A 202 -3.97 8.85 -19.84
C GLU A 202 -4.78 7.57 -20.04
N LYS A 203 -4.14 6.39 -20.02
CA LYS A 203 -4.83 5.12 -20.33
C LYS A 203 -4.44 4.01 -19.38
N TRP A 204 -5.02 4.00 -18.19
CA TRP A 204 -5.01 2.79 -17.39
C TRP A 204 -6.40 2.13 -17.43
N THR A 205 -6.41 0.80 -17.47
CA THR A 205 -7.61 -0.02 -17.34
C THR A 205 -7.57 -0.78 -16.01
N TYR A 206 -8.71 -1.31 -15.63
CA TYR A 206 -8.83 -2.20 -14.48
C TYR A 206 -9.28 -3.59 -14.94
N GLN A 207 -8.85 -3.99 -16.15
CA GLN A 207 -9.34 -5.20 -16.79
C GLN A 207 -8.70 -6.46 -16.24
N TYR A 208 -7.38 -6.45 -16.05
CA TYR A 208 -6.64 -7.66 -15.71
C TYR A 208 -6.12 -7.66 -14.28
N SER A 209 -5.57 -6.53 -13.86
CA SER A 209 -4.93 -6.43 -12.55
C SER A 209 -4.87 -4.98 -12.10
N TYR A 210 -5.05 -4.74 -10.81
CA TYR A 210 -4.99 -3.44 -10.17
C TYR A 210 -4.89 -3.57 -8.65
N ILE A 211 -4.63 -2.49 -7.97
CA ILE A 211 -4.60 -2.44 -6.52
C ILE A 211 -5.89 -1.80 -6.00
N LYS A 212 -6.73 -2.57 -5.31
CA LYS A 212 -7.83 -2.01 -4.52
C LYS A 212 -7.24 -1.28 -3.33
N HIS A 213 -7.40 0.03 -3.26
CA HIS A 213 -6.83 0.84 -2.21
C HIS A 213 -7.93 1.43 -1.30
N TYR A 214 -7.94 0.99 -0.05
CA TYR A 214 -8.89 1.41 0.98
C TYR A 214 -8.29 2.53 1.84
N ARG A 215 -7.91 3.63 1.17
CA ARG A 215 -7.11 4.71 1.73
C ARG A 215 -7.80 5.48 2.85
N THR A 216 -9.11 5.63 2.76
CA THR A 216 -9.88 6.48 3.67
C THR A 216 -10.61 5.68 4.73
N LEU A 217 -11.22 4.53 4.40
CA LEU A 217 -12.09 3.77 5.29
C LEU A 217 -13.26 4.66 5.80
N THR A 218 -13.77 4.44 7.02
CA THR A 218 -14.72 5.37 7.66
C THR A 218 -14.00 6.64 8.14
N ILE A 219 -14.75 7.73 8.38
CA ILE A 219 -14.16 8.96 8.95
C ILE A 219 -13.49 8.72 10.30
N GLU A 220 -14.07 7.88 11.16
CA GLU A 220 -13.49 7.51 12.45
C GLU A 220 -12.14 6.78 12.29
N GLU A 221 -12.09 5.77 11.42
CA GLU A 221 -10.86 5.03 11.12
C GLU A 221 -9.81 5.92 10.47
N PHE A 222 -10.21 6.83 9.58
CA PHE A 222 -9.31 7.78 8.93
C PHE A 222 -8.63 8.70 9.95
N LEU A 223 -9.41 9.31 10.84
CA LEU A 223 -8.89 10.18 11.91
C LEU A 223 -7.91 9.42 12.81
N TYR A 224 -8.28 8.21 13.25
CA TYR A 224 -7.39 7.36 14.04
C TYR A 224 -6.08 7.05 13.31
N ARG A 225 -6.16 6.60 12.05
CA ARG A 225 -4.98 6.20 11.28
C ARG A 225 -4.07 7.38 10.95
N ARG A 226 -4.62 8.56 10.68
CA ARG A 226 -3.83 9.72 10.23
C ARG A 226 -3.32 10.59 11.36
N PHE A 227 -4.06 10.72 12.43
CA PHE A 227 -3.71 11.57 13.55
C PHE A 227 -3.38 10.76 14.81
N GLY A 228 -4.16 9.74 15.14
CA GLY A 228 -4.00 8.95 16.35
C GLY A 228 -2.70 8.16 16.40
N ARG A 229 -2.27 7.56 15.28
CA ARG A 229 -1.04 6.76 15.19
C ARG A 229 0.19 7.49 14.66
N GLY A 230 0.06 8.76 14.25
CA GLY A 230 1.18 9.54 13.71
C GLY A 230 1.73 9.02 12.38
N GLY A 231 0.87 8.46 11.53
CA GLY A 231 1.28 7.80 10.26
C GLY A 231 2.08 8.68 9.30
N TYR A 232 1.88 10.00 9.32
CA TYR A 232 2.70 10.95 8.55
C TYR A 232 3.86 11.56 9.36
N ALA A 233 3.98 11.30 10.65
CA ALA A 233 5.09 11.81 11.45
C ALA A 233 6.45 11.31 10.96
N ASP A 234 6.48 10.17 10.26
CA ASP A 234 7.69 9.60 9.68
C ASP A 234 8.25 10.44 8.52
N TYR A 235 7.45 11.29 7.89
CA TYR A 235 7.93 12.21 6.86
C TYR A 235 8.51 13.52 7.41
N GLY A 236 8.56 13.68 8.75
CA GLY A 236 9.18 14.82 9.43
C GLY A 236 8.51 16.16 9.15
N SER A 237 7.31 16.13 8.60
CA SER A 237 6.43 17.28 8.43
C SER A 237 5.11 16.96 9.11
N PRO A 238 4.77 17.64 10.21
CA PRO A 238 3.41 17.59 10.69
C PRO A 238 2.55 18.23 9.60
N TYR A 239 1.79 17.41 8.87
CA TYR A 239 0.81 17.91 7.92
C TYR A 239 -0.24 18.69 8.66
N ARG A 240 -0.63 19.82 8.12
CA ARG A 240 -1.79 20.56 8.62
C ARG A 240 -3.03 19.66 8.52
N ALA A 241 -3.88 19.75 9.54
CA ALA A 241 -5.09 18.95 9.60
C ALA A 241 -5.98 19.12 8.35
N ASP A 242 -6.06 20.34 7.81
CA ASP A 242 -6.79 20.66 6.60
C ASP A 242 -6.25 19.91 5.36
N CYS A 243 -4.93 19.77 5.23
CA CYS A 243 -4.32 19.03 4.13
C CYS A 243 -4.60 17.51 4.22
N ILE A 244 -4.53 16.96 5.42
CA ILE A 244 -4.84 15.54 5.65
C ILE A 244 -6.33 15.28 5.41
N MET A 245 -7.21 16.14 5.94
CA MET A 245 -8.65 16.03 5.74
C MET A 245 -9.06 16.17 4.28
N LYS A 246 -8.33 16.96 3.50
CA LYS A 246 -8.55 17.06 2.05
C LYS A 246 -8.46 15.70 1.36
N ILE A 247 -7.52 14.83 1.77
CA ILE A 247 -7.41 13.46 1.24
C ILE A 247 -8.70 12.68 1.43
N PHE A 248 -9.36 12.85 2.58
CA PHE A 248 -10.64 12.20 2.85
C PHE A 248 -11.75 12.75 1.98
N TRP A 249 -11.87 14.09 1.90
CA TRP A 249 -12.95 14.76 1.16
C TRP A 249 -12.82 14.67 -0.36
N GLU A 250 -11.64 14.38 -0.88
CA GLU A 250 -11.44 14.11 -2.31
C GLU A 250 -12.06 12.78 -2.77
N GLN A 251 -12.29 11.86 -1.84
CA GLN A 251 -12.79 10.52 -2.14
C GLN A 251 -14.18 10.24 -1.59
N ASN A 252 -14.68 11.07 -0.69
CA ASN A 252 -15.92 10.84 0.05
C ASN A 252 -16.81 12.08 0.05
N GLU A 253 -18.11 11.84 0.10
CA GLU A 253 -19.10 12.91 0.23
C GLU A 253 -19.00 13.55 1.62
N TRP A 254 -19.02 14.88 1.66
CA TRP A 254 -19.14 15.64 2.89
C TRP A 254 -20.55 15.56 3.45
N THR A 255 -20.69 15.26 4.74
CA THR A 255 -21.95 15.34 5.47
C THR A 255 -21.75 16.01 6.82
N GLU A 256 -22.84 16.54 7.40
CA GLU A 256 -22.81 17.17 8.72
C GLU A 256 -22.43 16.16 9.81
N GLU A 257 -22.87 14.92 9.68
CA GLU A 257 -22.53 13.85 10.63
C GLU A 257 -21.03 13.57 10.63
N LYS A 258 -20.41 13.49 9.44
CA LYS A 258 -18.95 13.30 9.32
C LYS A 258 -18.20 14.50 9.90
N GLN A 259 -18.65 15.73 9.62
CA GLN A 259 -18.04 16.94 10.16
C GLN A 259 -18.13 16.97 11.69
N ASN A 260 -19.25 16.60 12.27
CA ASN A 260 -19.41 16.53 13.72
C ASN A 260 -18.43 15.52 14.38
N ILE A 261 -18.08 14.43 13.70
CA ILE A 261 -17.06 13.48 14.19
C ILE A 261 -15.67 14.13 14.13
N VAL A 262 -15.35 14.81 13.04
CA VAL A 262 -14.08 15.55 12.87
C VAL A 262 -13.92 16.60 13.97
N ASP A 263 -14.93 17.44 14.19
CA ASP A 263 -14.91 18.52 15.18
C ASP A 263 -14.68 17.96 16.59
N LYS A 264 -15.43 16.92 16.98
CA LYS A 264 -15.26 16.25 18.28
C LYS A 264 -13.88 15.61 18.44
N PHE A 265 -13.32 15.06 17.37
CA PHE A 265 -11.97 14.50 17.40
C PHE A 265 -10.95 15.59 17.71
N PHE A 266 -10.99 16.72 16.98
CA PHE A 266 -10.04 17.81 17.16
C PHE A 266 -10.25 18.60 18.45
N GLU A 267 -11.44 18.63 19.04
CA GLU A 267 -11.65 19.16 20.40
C GLU A 267 -10.85 18.40 21.48
N GLN A 268 -10.57 17.11 21.24
CA GLN A 268 -9.86 16.23 22.17
C GLN A 268 -8.39 16.00 21.78
N PHE A 269 -8.00 16.39 20.58
CA PHE A 269 -6.69 16.12 20.01
C PHE A 269 -5.81 17.37 20.08
N GLU A 270 -4.78 17.35 20.96
CA GLU A 270 -3.78 18.42 21.01
C GLU A 270 -2.86 18.32 19.79
N MET A 271 -3.04 19.23 18.83
CA MET A 271 -2.12 19.38 17.71
C MET A 271 -0.79 19.95 18.18
N LYS A 272 0.33 19.37 17.77
CA LYS A 272 1.65 19.96 18.01
C LYS A 272 1.82 21.18 17.11
N ASP A 273 2.17 22.34 17.70
CA ASP A 273 2.21 23.66 17.04
C ASP A 273 3.29 23.88 15.97
N ASP A 274 4.17 22.93 15.72
CA ASP A 274 5.31 23.09 14.80
C ASP A 274 5.01 22.55 13.39
N VAL A 275 4.06 23.18 12.68
CA VAL A 275 3.64 22.75 11.33
C VAL A 275 4.16 23.72 10.26
N PRO A 276 4.96 23.28 9.26
CA PRO A 276 5.32 24.11 8.12
C PRO A 276 4.10 24.51 7.28
N ASP A 277 4.09 25.74 6.76
CA ASP A 277 2.97 26.31 5.99
C ASP A 277 2.72 25.69 4.60
N THR A 278 3.47 24.67 4.21
CA THR A 278 3.38 24.07 2.88
C THR A 278 2.74 22.71 2.92
N CYS A 279 1.55 22.58 2.31
CA CYS A 279 0.99 21.29 1.93
C CYS A 279 1.81 20.68 0.79
N ILE A 280 2.48 19.57 1.03
CA ILE A 280 3.12 18.80 -0.02
C ILE A 280 2.07 17.82 -0.53
N TYR A 281 1.64 18.01 -1.77
CA TYR A 281 0.76 17.08 -2.49
C TYR A 281 1.60 15.89 -2.97
N PHE A 282 1.22 14.69 -2.58
CA PHE A 282 1.65 13.43 -3.17
C PHE A 282 0.46 12.70 -3.78
#